data_b1cf80709e599ad2fbfa4176f43282ad
#
_entry.id   b1cf80709e599ad2fbfa4176f43282ad
#
_cell.length_a   1.000
_cell.length_b   1.000
_cell.length_c   1.000
_cell.angle_alpha   90.00
_cell.angle_beta   90.00
_cell.angle_gamma   90.00
#
_symmetry.space_group_name_H-M   'P 1'
#
loop_
_entity.id
_entity.type
_entity.pdbx_description
1 polymer ?
#
loop_
_entity_poly.entity_id
_entity_poly.type
_entity_poly.pdbx_seq_one_letter_code
_entity_poly.pdbx_strand_id
1 'polypeptide(L)'
;MTIYKQAADALGCNEAAIRAVASVESAGSGFLPDGRAKILFEAHIFSRLTGHKYDSTHPDISSKKWNKKLYKGNEAEYRRLDRAMALSAELAVQSASWGKFQIMGFNYKRCGFKDIQDFMFAMRSEEGQLKAFVGFIQSMKLADELQRR
;
A
#
# COMPACT_ATOMS: atom_id res chain seq x y z
N MET A 1 22.43 10.86 -8.19
CA MET A 1 21.36 10.15 -8.94
C MET A 1 20.06 10.24 -8.17
N THR A 2 18.97 10.64 -8.82
CA THR A 2 17.68 10.72 -8.17
C THR A 2 17.08 9.34 -7.95
N ILE A 3 16.14 9.22 -7.02
CA ILE A 3 15.43 7.96 -6.78
C ILE A 3 14.66 7.51 -8.03
N TYR A 4 14.15 8.45 -8.83
CA TYR A 4 13.44 8.12 -10.07
C TYR A 4 14.39 7.57 -11.13
N LYS A 5 15.62 8.06 -11.19
CA LYS A 5 16.64 7.53 -12.09
C LYS A 5 17.03 6.10 -11.70
N GLN A 6 17.19 5.84 -10.39
CA GLN A 6 17.48 4.50 -9.89
C GLN A 6 16.33 3.54 -10.22
N ALA A 7 15.09 3.98 -10.07
CA ALA A 7 13.91 3.18 -10.40
C ALA A 7 13.85 2.88 -11.90
N ALA A 8 14.12 3.87 -12.74
CA ALA A 8 14.13 3.69 -14.20
C ALA A 8 15.18 2.67 -14.62
N ASP A 9 16.39 2.76 -14.07
CA ASP A 9 17.46 1.82 -14.36
C ASP A 9 17.07 0.39 -13.93
N ALA A 10 16.48 0.24 -12.75
CA ALA A 10 16.05 -1.06 -12.24
C ALA A 10 14.95 -1.68 -13.10
N LEU A 11 14.06 -0.87 -13.67
CA LEU A 11 12.94 -1.35 -14.50
C LEU A 11 13.27 -1.41 -15.99
N GLY A 12 14.45 -0.93 -16.40
CA GLY A 12 14.85 -0.92 -17.79
C GLY A 12 14.07 0.08 -18.66
N CYS A 13 13.67 1.19 -18.07
CA CYS A 13 12.95 2.25 -18.77
C CYS A 13 13.58 3.62 -18.47
N ASN A 14 13.07 4.69 -19.06
CA ASN A 14 13.61 6.03 -18.80
C ASN A 14 12.93 6.68 -17.58
N GLU A 15 13.61 7.67 -17.00
CA GLU A 15 13.14 8.39 -15.82
C GLU A 15 11.81 9.11 -16.07
N ALA A 16 11.62 9.66 -17.28
CA ALA A 16 10.38 10.37 -17.63
C ALA A 16 9.19 9.42 -17.58
N ALA A 17 9.36 8.16 -18.02
CA ALA A 17 8.31 7.16 -17.96
C ALA A 17 7.92 6.83 -16.52
N ILE A 18 8.90 6.71 -15.61
CA ILE A 18 8.64 6.47 -14.19
C ILE A 18 7.90 7.66 -13.56
N ARG A 19 8.33 8.88 -13.86
CA ARG A 19 7.66 10.08 -13.33
C ARG A 19 6.23 10.21 -13.85
N ALA A 20 5.98 9.85 -15.10
CA ALA A 20 4.65 9.88 -15.68
C ALA A 20 3.73 8.87 -14.99
N VAL A 21 4.20 7.64 -14.78
CA VAL A 21 3.44 6.60 -14.07
C VAL A 21 3.15 7.05 -12.63
N ALA A 22 4.15 7.58 -11.94
CA ALA A 22 3.99 8.08 -10.57
C ALA A 22 2.94 9.18 -10.50
N SER A 23 2.91 10.08 -11.48
CA SER A 23 1.93 11.17 -11.55
C SER A 23 0.52 10.65 -11.78
N VAL A 24 0.35 9.65 -12.64
CA VAL A 24 -0.97 9.07 -12.95
C VAL A 24 -1.51 8.22 -11.80
N GLU A 25 -0.64 7.41 -11.18
CA GLU A 25 -1.02 6.47 -10.13
C GLU A 25 -1.15 7.12 -8.74
N SER A 26 -0.75 8.38 -8.60
CA SER A 26 -0.82 9.07 -7.31
C SER A 26 -1.80 10.23 -7.35
N ALA A 27 -2.60 10.36 -6.31
CA ALA A 27 -3.49 11.52 -6.13
C ALA A 27 -2.75 12.62 -5.36
N GLY A 28 -1.55 13.02 -5.83
CA GLY A 28 -0.73 14.05 -5.19
C GLY A 28 0.42 13.48 -4.36
N SER A 29 0.64 14.04 -3.15
CA SER A 29 1.70 13.61 -2.26
C SER A 29 1.42 12.24 -1.65
N GLY A 30 2.48 11.47 -1.42
CA GLY A 30 2.40 10.20 -0.69
C GLY A 30 2.34 10.35 0.83
N PHE A 31 2.23 11.60 1.34
CA PHE A 31 2.31 11.89 2.77
C PHE A 31 1.20 12.82 3.22
N LEU A 32 0.79 12.66 4.48
CA LEU A 32 -0.05 13.62 5.17
C LEU A 32 0.79 14.83 5.60
N PRO A 33 0.14 15.96 5.95
CA PRO A 33 0.90 17.15 6.42
C PRO A 33 1.80 16.88 7.61
N ASP A 34 1.48 15.88 8.45
CA ASP A 34 2.30 15.53 9.62
C ASP A 34 3.49 14.61 9.28
N GLY A 35 3.70 14.26 8.02
CA GLY A 35 4.82 13.44 7.56
C GLY A 35 4.56 11.94 7.52
N ARG A 36 3.41 11.47 8.01
CA ARG A 36 3.07 10.06 7.91
C ARG A 36 2.64 9.72 6.49
N ALA A 37 2.87 8.49 6.06
CA ALA A 37 2.43 8.02 4.75
C ALA A 37 0.92 8.17 4.62
N LYS A 38 0.45 8.61 3.46
CA LYS A 38 -0.97 8.63 3.15
C LYS A 38 -1.49 7.21 3.07
N ILE A 39 -2.58 6.91 3.76
CA ILE A 39 -3.18 5.57 3.73
C ILE A 39 -4.68 5.66 3.46
N LEU A 40 -5.20 4.54 2.97
CA LEU A 40 -6.64 4.31 2.89
C LEU A 40 -6.91 2.92 3.46
N PHE A 41 -7.65 2.86 4.57
CA PHE A 41 -7.94 1.59 5.22
C PHE A 41 -9.15 0.91 4.56
N GLU A 42 -8.96 -0.32 4.11
CA GLU A 42 -9.93 -1.08 3.34
C GLU A 42 -10.69 -2.07 4.24
N ALA A 43 -11.87 -1.66 4.71
CA ALA A 43 -12.68 -2.47 5.61
C ALA A 43 -13.06 -3.83 5.00
N HIS A 44 -13.31 -3.89 3.69
CA HIS A 44 -13.66 -5.15 3.02
C HIS A 44 -12.47 -6.10 2.92
N ILE A 45 -11.26 -5.58 2.83
CA ILE A 45 -10.05 -6.39 2.84
C ILE A 45 -9.79 -6.93 4.25
N PHE A 46 -9.93 -6.08 5.28
CA PHE A 46 -9.76 -6.50 6.67
C PHE A 46 -10.79 -7.60 7.03
N SER A 47 -12.03 -7.43 6.62
CA SER A 47 -13.07 -8.45 6.78
C SER A 47 -12.63 -9.79 6.17
N ARG A 48 -12.17 -9.75 4.91
CA ARG A 48 -11.73 -10.97 4.20
C ARG A 48 -10.53 -11.62 4.89
N LEU A 49 -9.51 -10.85 5.24
CA LEU A 49 -8.28 -11.39 5.85
C LEU A 49 -8.52 -11.95 7.25
N THR A 50 -9.51 -11.43 7.98
CA THR A 50 -9.85 -11.90 9.33
C THR A 50 -10.97 -12.95 9.33
N GLY A 51 -11.40 -13.43 8.16
CA GLY A 51 -12.48 -14.43 8.06
C GLY A 51 -13.83 -13.91 8.53
N HIS A 52 -14.08 -12.60 8.32
CA HIS A 52 -15.33 -11.91 8.69
C HIS A 52 -15.61 -11.86 10.20
N LYS A 53 -14.57 -12.09 10.99
CA LYS A 53 -14.68 -12.22 12.45
C LYS A 53 -15.24 -10.98 13.15
N TYR A 54 -14.93 -9.78 12.61
CA TYR A 54 -15.24 -8.51 13.26
C TYR A 54 -16.36 -7.73 12.60
N ASP A 55 -17.04 -8.29 11.61
CA ASP A 55 -18.07 -7.58 10.83
C ASP A 55 -19.22 -7.07 11.69
N SER A 56 -19.68 -7.89 12.66
CA SER A 56 -20.80 -7.52 13.50
C SER A 56 -20.43 -6.57 14.65
N THR A 57 -19.19 -6.68 15.15
CA THR A 57 -18.75 -5.89 16.32
C THR A 57 -18.05 -4.59 15.92
N HIS A 58 -17.44 -4.53 14.74
CA HIS A 58 -16.66 -3.40 14.27
C HIS A 58 -17.01 -3.08 12.81
N PRO A 59 -18.28 -2.74 12.51
CA PRO A 59 -18.72 -2.59 11.11
C PRO A 59 -18.11 -1.40 10.38
N ASP A 60 -17.50 -0.46 11.08
CA ASP A 60 -16.81 0.69 10.48
C ASP A 60 -15.43 0.34 9.93
N ILE A 61 -14.82 -0.74 10.41
CA ILE A 61 -13.50 -1.19 9.96
C ILE A 61 -13.50 -2.61 9.41
N SER A 62 -14.62 -3.32 9.47
CA SER A 62 -14.74 -4.68 8.95
C SER A 62 -16.12 -4.85 8.31
N SER A 63 -16.14 -4.94 6.98
CA SER A 63 -17.38 -5.04 6.21
C SER A 63 -17.19 -6.05 5.10
N LYS A 64 -18.11 -6.99 4.98
CA LYS A 64 -18.05 -8.03 3.95
C LYS A 64 -18.07 -7.44 2.53
N LYS A 65 -18.79 -6.33 2.36
CA LYS A 65 -18.90 -5.63 1.07
C LYS A 65 -18.18 -4.30 1.12
N TRP A 66 -17.60 -3.90 -0.01
CA TRP A 66 -17.05 -2.56 -0.16
C TRP A 66 -18.13 -1.52 0.08
N ASN A 67 -17.83 -0.52 0.92
CA ASN A 67 -18.77 0.54 1.28
C ASN A 67 -18.03 1.87 1.31
N LYS A 68 -18.28 2.71 0.33
CA LYS A 68 -17.65 4.02 0.19
C LYS A 68 -17.85 4.91 1.44
N LYS A 69 -18.97 4.76 2.13
CA LYS A 69 -19.32 5.58 3.30
C LYS A 69 -18.40 5.33 4.50
N LEU A 70 -17.66 4.23 4.51
CA LEU A 70 -16.76 3.89 5.62
C LEU A 70 -15.46 4.68 5.60
N TYR A 71 -15.05 5.22 4.45
CA TYR A 71 -13.83 6.00 4.34
C TYR A 71 -14.01 7.37 5.01
N LYS A 72 -12.99 7.78 5.76
CA LYS A 72 -13.01 9.07 6.49
C LYS A 72 -11.95 10.03 5.96
N GLY A 73 -10.92 9.51 5.29
CA GLY A 73 -9.85 10.30 4.68
C GLY A 73 -8.81 10.80 5.67
N ASN A 74 -7.64 11.10 5.14
CA ASN A 74 -6.53 11.77 5.85
C ASN A 74 -6.20 11.11 7.20
N GLU A 75 -6.10 11.88 8.27
CA GLU A 75 -5.73 11.40 9.60
C GLU A 75 -6.74 10.41 10.19
N ALA A 76 -8.01 10.53 9.83
CA ALA A 76 -9.04 9.63 10.32
C ALA A 76 -8.82 8.19 9.83
N GLU A 77 -8.11 7.99 8.71
CA GLU A 77 -7.76 6.66 8.26
C GLU A 77 -6.76 5.98 9.21
N TYR A 78 -5.87 6.76 9.84
CA TYR A 78 -4.97 6.21 10.87
C TYR A 78 -5.71 5.80 12.13
N ARG A 79 -6.76 6.51 12.51
CA ARG A 79 -7.60 6.09 13.64
C ARG A 79 -8.32 4.78 13.34
N ARG A 80 -8.78 4.60 12.11
CA ARG A 80 -9.38 3.34 11.65
C ARG A 80 -8.34 2.21 11.66
N LEU A 81 -7.14 2.49 11.14
CA LEU A 81 -6.03 1.53 11.16
C LEU A 81 -5.68 1.13 12.60
N ASP A 82 -5.55 2.10 13.51
CA ASP A 82 -5.19 1.84 14.90
C ASP A 82 -6.23 0.93 15.58
N ARG A 83 -7.51 1.17 15.33
CA ARG A 83 -8.59 0.32 15.88
C ARG A 83 -8.50 -1.08 15.33
N ALA A 84 -8.21 -1.25 14.05
CA ALA A 84 -8.02 -2.55 13.44
C ALA A 84 -6.76 -3.24 13.95
N MET A 85 -5.68 -2.50 14.17
CA MET A 85 -4.43 -3.05 14.73
C MET A 85 -4.62 -3.60 16.14
N ALA A 86 -5.52 -3.01 16.92
CA ALA A 86 -5.85 -3.54 18.24
C ALA A 86 -6.52 -4.92 18.17
N LEU A 87 -7.16 -5.24 17.06
CA LEU A 87 -7.78 -6.56 16.83
C LEU A 87 -6.80 -7.55 16.20
N SER A 88 -6.03 -7.11 15.21
CA SER A 88 -5.02 -7.92 14.52
C SER A 88 -4.03 -6.98 13.86
N ALA A 89 -2.89 -6.75 14.50
CA ALA A 89 -1.91 -5.74 14.06
C ALA A 89 -1.42 -6.02 12.64
N GLU A 90 -1.01 -7.24 12.36
CA GLU A 90 -0.44 -7.60 11.06
C GLU A 90 -1.48 -7.53 9.94
N LEU A 91 -2.66 -8.09 10.14
CA LEU A 91 -3.72 -8.10 9.12
C LEU A 91 -4.29 -6.70 8.89
N ALA A 92 -4.29 -5.84 9.92
CA ALA A 92 -4.72 -4.45 9.77
C ALA A 92 -3.81 -3.68 8.80
N VAL A 93 -2.50 -3.79 8.96
CA VAL A 93 -1.53 -3.14 8.07
C VAL A 93 -1.66 -3.68 6.65
N GLN A 94 -1.87 -4.97 6.49
CA GLN A 94 -2.08 -5.59 5.19
C GLN A 94 -3.38 -5.12 4.52
N SER A 95 -4.32 -4.60 5.29
CA SER A 95 -5.64 -4.18 4.79
C SER A 95 -5.70 -2.71 4.37
N ALA A 96 -4.60 -1.98 4.46
CA ALA A 96 -4.52 -0.59 4.01
C ALA A 96 -3.70 -0.48 2.74
N SER A 97 -4.03 0.52 1.92
CA SER A 97 -3.17 0.95 0.82
C SER A 97 -2.29 2.09 1.31
N TRP A 98 -1.03 2.13 0.86
CA TRP A 98 0.02 2.95 1.46
C TRP A 98 0.73 3.82 0.44
N GLY A 99 0.90 5.09 0.80
CA GLY A 99 1.81 6.01 0.15
C GLY A 99 1.35 6.56 -1.19
N LYS A 100 2.28 7.11 -1.93
CA LYS A 100 2.05 7.77 -3.21
C LYS A 100 1.40 6.83 -4.24
N PHE A 101 1.79 5.56 -4.24
CA PHE A 101 1.34 4.58 -5.23
C PHE A 101 0.17 3.73 -4.73
N GLN A 102 -0.30 3.96 -3.51
CA GLN A 102 -1.42 3.24 -2.89
C GLN A 102 -1.27 1.72 -3.03
N ILE A 103 -0.12 1.22 -2.59
CA ILE A 103 0.18 -0.22 -2.59
C ILE A 103 -0.45 -0.85 -1.37
N MET A 104 -1.22 -1.92 -1.59
CA MET A 104 -1.82 -2.67 -0.48
C MET A 104 -0.76 -3.36 0.37
N GLY A 105 -0.90 -3.25 1.69
CA GLY A 105 0.05 -3.86 2.62
C GLY A 105 0.20 -5.36 2.43
N PHE A 106 -0.85 -6.08 1.98
CA PHE A 106 -0.74 -7.52 1.75
C PHE A 106 0.24 -7.89 0.63
N ASN A 107 0.71 -6.91 -0.15
CA ASN A 107 1.71 -7.11 -1.20
C ASN A 107 3.15 -6.95 -0.71
N TYR A 108 3.38 -6.87 0.60
CA TYR A 108 4.70 -6.55 1.14
C TYR A 108 5.81 -7.50 0.65
N LYS A 109 5.52 -8.78 0.51
CA LYS A 109 6.50 -9.75 -0.02
C LYS A 109 6.80 -9.53 -1.50
N ARG A 110 5.78 -9.21 -2.30
CA ARG A 110 5.97 -8.88 -3.72
C ARG A 110 6.81 -7.63 -3.90
N CYS A 111 6.73 -6.71 -2.96
CA CYS A 111 7.55 -5.49 -2.98
C CYS A 111 9.00 -5.74 -2.55
N GLY A 112 9.32 -6.95 -2.09
CA GLY A 112 10.67 -7.32 -1.69
C GLY A 112 10.97 -7.18 -0.20
N PHE A 113 9.95 -6.98 0.63
CA PHE A 113 10.13 -6.86 2.08
C PHE A 113 9.93 -8.21 2.76
N LYS A 114 10.78 -8.49 3.76
CA LYS A 114 10.76 -9.77 4.47
C LYS A 114 9.59 -9.91 5.43
N ASP A 115 9.14 -8.78 6.01
CA ASP A 115 8.03 -8.74 6.95
C ASP A 115 7.25 -7.43 6.82
N ILE A 116 6.10 -7.36 7.49
CA ILE A 116 5.22 -6.21 7.40
C ILE A 116 5.81 -4.97 8.07
N GLN A 117 6.66 -5.15 9.09
CA GLN A 117 7.31 -4.04 9.78
C GLN A 117 8.28 -3.31 8.85
N ASP A 118 9.06 -4.06 8.06
CA ASP A 118 9.96 -3.48 7.08
C ASP A 118 9.18 -2.69 6.01
N PHE A 119 8.04 -3.20 5.57
CA PHE A 119 7.16 -2.50 4.65
C PHE A 119 6.69 -1.17 5.25
N MET A 120 6.17 -1.20 6.47
CA MET A 120 5.71 0.02 7.16
C MET A 120 6.82 1.05 7.29
N PHE A 121 8.01 0.61 7.66
CA PHE A 121 9.18 1.49 7.80
C PHE A 121 9.51 2.16 6.47
N ALA A 122 9.51 1.39 5.38
CA ALA A 122 9.78 1.92 4.04
C ALA A 122 8.78 3.00 3.62
N MET A 123 7.53 2.89 4.06
CA MET A 123 6.49 3.86 3.72
C MET A 123 6.74 5.25 4.32
N ARG A 124 7.68 5.38 5.24
CA ARG A 124 8.00 6.65 5.91
C ARG A 124 8.81 7.62 5.04
N SER A 125 9.30 7.18 3.90
CA SER A 125 10.09 8.01 3.00
C SER A 125 9.64 7.86 1.55
N GLU A 126 9.87 8.89 0.74
CA GLU A 126 9.58 8.85 -0.69
C GLU A 126 10.39 7.75 -1.37
N GLU A 127 11.66 7.60 -0.99
CA GLU A 127 12.54 6.55 -1.51
C GLU A 127 11.99 5.16 -1.22
N GLY A 128 11.54 4.92 0.02
CA GLY A 128 10.97 3.64 0.42
C GLY A 128 9.67 3.31 -0.32
N GLN A 129 8.81 4.30 -0.50
CA GLN A 129 7.57 4.13 -1.26
C GLN A 129 7.85 3.78 -2.73
N LEU A 130 8.83 4.46 -3.34
CA LEU A 130 9.22 4.18 -4.72
C LEU A 130 9.87 2.79 -4.84
N LYS A 131 10.71 2.41 -3.87
CA LYS A 131 11.33 1.08 -3.84
C LYS A 131 10.26 -0.03 -3.80
N ALA A 132 9.22 0.16 -3.00
CA ALA A 132 8.11 -0.78 -2.94
C ALA A 132 7.41 -0.92 -4.30
N PHE A 133 7.16 0.21 -4.97
CA PHE A 133 6.53 0.23 -6.29
C PHE A 133 7.40 -0.51 -7.33
N VAL A 134 8.70 -0.22 -7.35
CA VAL A 134 9.65 -0.90 -8.25
C VAL A 134 9.64 -2.41 -8.01
N GLY A 135 9.73 -2.84 -6.76
CA GLY A 135 9.69 -4.27 -6.42
C GLY A 135 8.41 -4.95 -6.86
N PHE A 136 7.29 -4.26 -6.69
CA PHE A 136 5.98 -4.77 -7.13
C PHE A 136 5.95 -4.96 -8.65
N ILE A 137 6.39 -3.96 -9.43
CA ILE A 137 6.42 -4.03 -10.89
C ILE A 137 7.37 -5.14 -11.37
N GLN A 138 8.55 -5.28 -10.77
CA GLN A 138 9.50 -6.34 -11.13
C GLN A 138 8.89 -7.72 -10.89
N SER A 139 8.17 -7.92 -9.81
CA SER A 139 7.49 -9.18 -9.51
C SER A 139 6.43 -9.51 -10.56
N MET A 140 5.69 -8.51 -11.04
CA MET A 140 4.68 -8.69 -12.08
C MET A 140 5.31 -9.02 -13.44
N LYS A 141 6.40 -8.37 -13.81
CA LYS A 141 7.12 -8.65 -15.06
C LYS A 141 7.64 -10.06 -15.08
N LEU A 142 8.20 -10.53 -13.97
CA LEU A 142 8.69 -11.91 -13.88
C LEU A 142 7.55 -12.91 -14.06
N ALA A 143 6.41 -12.64 -13.46
CA ALA A 143 5.23 -13.49 -13.61
C ALA A 143 4.76 -13.55 -15.07
N ASP A 144 4.74 -12.42 -15.77
CA ASP A 144 4.38 -12.35 -17.19
C ASP A 144 5.34 -13.17 -18.05
N GLU A 145 6.63 -13.04 -17.81
CA GLU A 145 7.65 -13.80 -18.55
C GLU A 145 7.48 -15.31 -18.36
N LEU A 146 7.20 -15.74 -17.14
CA LEU A 146 6.96 -17.14 -16.84
C LEU A 146 5.71 -17.69 -17.53
N GLN A 147 4.67 -16.87 -17.64
CA GLN A 147 3.42 -17.26 -18.32
C GLN A 147 3.58 -17.40 -19.83
N ARG A 148 4.52 -16.67 -20.42
CA ARG A 148 4.79 -16.72 -21.87
C ARG A 148 5.62 -17.92 -22.31
N ARG A 149 6.17 -18.65 -21.36
CA ARG A 149 6.95 -19.85 -21.62
C ARG A 149 6.07 -21.09 -21.51
#